data_c984a19af429a45d5fd1b4f1e128f7a6
#
_entry.id   c984a19af429a45d5fd1b4f1e128f7a6
#
_cell.length_a   1.000
_cell.length_b   1.000
_cell.length_c   1.000
_cell.angle_alpha   90.00
_cell.angle_beta   90.00
_cell.angle_gamma   90.00
#
_symmetry.space_group_name_H-M   'P 1'
#
loop_
_entity.id
_entity.type
_entity.pdbx_description
1 polymer ?
#
loop_
_entity_poly.entity_id
_entity_poly.type
_entity_poly.pdbx_seq_one_letter_code
_entity_poly.pdbx_strand_id
1 'polypeptide(L)'
;MHLQGVVDEIMCRAFPTTLKGAARIWFSRLTPGFISTFKKLSAQFTSHFILGHRYKKSITCLMNIKQREDEMLRSYITCFNKEALSIDEANDKILVAAFTNGLRKGKFLFSLYKNNPKPMSNVLYRATKYMNIKDALLAHEDKPRKKER
;
A
#
# COMPACT_ATOMS: atom_id res chain seq x y z
N MET A 1 38.41 -8.64 30.08
CA MET A 1 38.23 -7.72 28.97
C MET A 1 37.71 -8.50 27.76
N HIS A 2 36.53 -8.22 27.34
CA HIS A 2 35.98 -8.84 26.15
C HIS A 2 36.37 -8.02 24.92
N LEU A 3 37.20 -8.58 24.08
CA LEU A 3 37.59 -8.02 22.77
C LEU A 3 36.38 -7.58 21.95
N GLN A 4 35.27 -8.27 22.09
CA GLN A 4 34.02 -7.99 21.39
C GLN A 4 33.40 -6.63 21.75
N GLY A 5 33.51 -6.18 23.00
CA GLY A 5 33.02 -4.86 23.43
C GLY A 5 33.81 -3.71 22.79
N VAL A 6 35.12 -3.87 22.62
CA VAL A 6 35.97 -2.88 21.95
C VAL A 6 35.68 -2.79 20.47
N VAL A 7 35.48 -3.92 19.83
CA VAL A 7 35.14 -3.98 18.42
C VAL A 7 33.76 -3.32 18.14
N ASP A 8 32.76 -3.61 18.98
CA ASP A 8 31.42 -3.01 18.88
C ASP A 8 31.49 -1.48 19.07
N GLU A 9 32.26 -0.99 20.01
CA GLU A 9 32.42 0.45 20.23
C GLU A 9 33.05 1.14 19.03
N ILE A 10 34.10 0.57 18.45
CA ILE A 10 34.74 1.09 17.23
C ILE A 10 33.80 1.08 16.08
N MET A 11 33.04 0.03 15.87
CA MET A 11 32.05 -0.07 14.79
C MET A 11 30.90 0.93 14.95
N CYS A 12 30.42 1.13 16.17
CA CYS A 12 29.39 2.14 16.45
C CYS A 12 29.89 3.58 16.21
N ARG A 13 31.17 3.85 16.47
CA ARG A 13 31.78 5.15 16.21
C ARG A 13 32.08 5.38 14.74
N ALA A 14 32.48 4.34 14.01
CA ALA A 14 32.81 4.40 12.59
C ALA A 14 31.55 4.44 11.72
N PHE A 15 30.47 3.83 12.14
CA PHE A 15 29.22 3.70 11.37
C PHE A 15 28.65 5.05 10.89
N PRO A 16 28.57 6.12 11.74
CA PRO A 16 28.05 7.40 11.30
C PRO A 16 28.83 8.03 10.16
N THR A 17 30.12 7.75 10.05
CA THR A 17 30.98 8.33 8.99
C THR A 17 30.64 7.79 7.62
N THR A 18 30.00 6.62 7.55
CA THR A 18 29.56 5.98 6.29
C THR A 18 28.18 6.45 5.85
N LEU A 19 27.42 7.11 6.72
CA LEU A 19 26.06 7.51 6.46
C LEU A 19 26.00 8.86 5.69
N LYS A 20 25.07 8.94 4.76
CA LYS A 20 24.80 10.16 3.98
C LYS A 20 23.30 10.48 4.00
N GLY A 21 22.97 11.75 3.85
CA GLY A 21 21.59 12.21 3.69
C GLY A 21 20.67 11.85 4.86
N ALA A 22 19.52 11.28 4.56
CA ALA A 22 18.50 10.92 5.55
C ALA A 22 19.00 9.96 6.62
N ALA A 23 19.91 9.05 6.28
CA ALA A 23 20.50 8.10 7.23
C ALA A 23 21.34 8.79 8.29
N ARG A 24 22.08 9.84 7.92
CA ARG A 24 22.86 10.63 8.87
C ARG A 24 21.96 11.40 9.82
N ILE A 25 20.89 11.98 9.33
CA ILE A 25 19.89 12.70 10.14
C ILE A 25 19.23 11.72 11.12
N TRP A 26 18.85 10.55 10.66
CA TRP A 26 18.28 9.51 11.51
C TRP A 26 19.22 9.14 12.66
N PHE A 27 20.48 8.90 12.34
CA PHE A 27 21.49 8.54 13.36
C PHE A 27 21.64 9.65 14.41
N SER A 28 21.65 10.91 14.00
CA SER A 28 21.80 12.05 14.92
C SER A 28 20.63 12.22 15.88
N ARG A 29 19.46 11.68 15.54
CA ARG A 29 18.25 11.73 16.37
C ARG A 29 18.14 10.57 17.37
N LEU A 30 19.03 9.59 17.30
CA LEU A 30 19.04 8.50 18.28
C LEU A 30 19.43 9.02 19.65
N THR A 31 18.70 8.53 20.67
CA THR A 31 18.99 8.90 22.06
C THR A 31 20.39 8.43 22.47
N PRO A 32 21.24 9.31 23.02
CA PRO A 32 22.55 8.89 23.50
C PRO A 32 22.44 7.75 24.51
N GLY A 33 23.27 6.72 24.36
CA GLY A 33 23.25 5.55 25.23
C GLY A 33 22.18 4.50 24.92
N PHE A 34 21.26 4.76 23.99
CA PHE A 34 20.25 3.79 23.58
C PHE A 34 20.85 2.58 22.86
N ILE A 35 21.91 2.81 22.09
CA ILE A 35 22.60 1.77 21.34
C ILE A 35 23.93 1.43 22.05
N SER A 36 24.00 0.24 22.64
CA SER A 36 25.15 -0.25 23.34
C SER A 36 26.01 -1.21 22.51
N THR A 37 25.46 -1.81 21.47
CA THR A 37 26.13 -2.78 20.61
C THR A 37 25.93 -2.48 19.14
N PHE A 38 26.89 -2.85 18.31
CA PHE A 38 26.76 -2.72 16.83
C PHE A 38 25.60 -3.56 16.29
N LYS A 39 25.35 -4.73 16.86
CA LYS A 39 24.22 -5.58 16.51
C LYS A 39 22.89 -4.85 16.70
N LYS A 40 22.75 -4.11 17.79
CA LYS A 40 21.54 -3.32 18.07
C LYS A 40 21.40 -2.15 17.11
N LEU A 41 22.48 -1.46 16.79
CA LEU A 41 22.53 -0.39 15.82
C LEU A 41 22.15 -0.90 14.41
N SER A 42 22.74 -2.01 14.00
CA SER A 42 22.46 -2.66 12.72
C SER A 42 21.00 -3.09 12.61
N ALA A 43 20.42 -3.65 13.68
CA ALA A 43 19.01 -4.05 13.72
C ALA A 43 18.08 -2.83 13.59
N GLN A 44 18.38 -1.73 14.27
CA GLN A 44 17.59 -0.49 14.19
C GLN A 44 17.70 0.16 12.82
N PHE A 45 18.87 0.18 12.21
CA PHE A 45 19.08 0.68 10.87
C PHE A 45 18.29 -0.13 9.84
N THR A 46 18.38 -1.45 9.93
CA THR A 46 17.64 -2.36 9.04
C THR A 46 16.12 -2.17 9.18
N SER A 47 15.62 -2.08 10.42
CA SER A 47 14.23 -1.84 10.71
C SER A 47 13.74 -0.51 10.13
N HIS A 48 14.52 0.54 10.30
CA HIS A 48 14.11 1.89 9.84
C HIS A 48 14.18 2.05 8.32
N PHE A 49 15.26 1.63 7.68
CA PHE A 49 15.49 1.88 6.25
C PHE A 49 15.05 0.75 5.34
N ILE A 50 15.28 -0.50 5.71
CA ILE A 50 14.99 -1.65 4.83
C ILE A 50 13.54 -2.09 5.00
N LEU A 51 13.07 -2.30 6.23
CA LEU A 51 11.69 -2.67 6.50
C LEU A 51 10.75 -1.48 6.28
N GLY A 52 11.14 -0.28 6.68
CA GLY A 52 10.41 0.95 6.39
C GLY A 52 10.30 1.25 4.90
N HIS A 53 11.32 0.92 4.12
CA HIS A 53 11.29 1.06 2.65
C HIS A 53 10.39 0.01 1.99
N ARG A 54 10.29 -1.19 2.54
CA ARG A 54 9.32 -2.20 2.11
C ARG A 54 7.89 -1.79 2.43
N TYR A 55 7.66 -1.13 3.58
CA TYR A 55 6.35 -0.61 3.99
C TYR A 55 6.02 0.73 3.34
N LYS A 56 7.01 1.50 2.93
CA LYS A 56 6.87 2.70 2.09
C LYS A 56 7.01 2.34 0.61
N LYS A 57 6.43 1.24 0.16
CA LYS A 57 6.02 1.19 -1.24
C LYS A 57 5.16 2.41 -1.43
N SER A 58 5.72 3.38 -2.09
CA SER A 58 5.18 4.73 -2.12
C SER A 58 3.76 4.72 -2.64
N ILE A 59 3.00 5.69 -2.23
CA ILE A 59 1.70 6.08 -2.81
C ILE A 59 1.76 6.02 -4.35
N THR A 60 2.92 6.26 -4.95
CA THR A 60 3.19 6.11 -6.37
C THR A 60 2.89 4.69 -6.88
N CYS A 61 3.18 3.65 -6.10
CA CYS A 61 2.84 2.27 -6.48
C CYS A 61 1.32 2.06 -6.56
N LEU A 62 0.54 2.67 -5.66
CA LEU A 62 -0.92 2.64 -5.75
C LEU A 62 -1.42 3.39 -6.98
N MET A 63 -0.85 4.54 -7.28
CA MET A 63 -1.22 5.34 -8.45
C MET A 63 -0.93 4.65 -9.77
N ASN A 64 0.00 3.71 -9.79
CA ASN A 64 0.36 2.93 -10.97
C ASN A 64 -0.53 1.70 -11.19
N ILE A 65 -1.37 1.33 -10.23
CA ILE A 65 -2.31 0.23 -10.38
C ILE A 65 -3.46 0.70 -11.23
N LYS A 66 -3.61 0.09 -12.42
CA LYS A 66 -4.67 0.42 -13.37
C LYS A 66 -5.43 -0.83 -13.77
N GLN A 67 -6.74 -0.72 -13.82
CA GLN A 67 -7.61 -1.76 -14.34
C GLN A 67 -7.36 -1.92 -15.85
N ARG A 68 -7.06 -3.15 -16.29
CA ARG A 68 -6.89 -3.47 -17.71
C ARG A 68 -8.26 -3.49 -18.41
N GLU A 69 -8.26 -3.39 -19.73
CA GLU A 69 -9.49 -3.38 -20.53
C GLU A 69 -10.32 -4.66 -20.37
N ASP A 70 -9.64 -5.80 -20.21
CA ASP A 70 -10.26 -7.11 -20.02
C ASP A 70 -10.35 -7.54 -18.55
N GLU A 71 -9.84 -6.71 -17.62
CA GLU A 71 -9.81 -7.04 -16.19
C GLU A 71 -11.16 -6.75 -15.53
N MET A 72 -11.66 -7.76 -14.82
CA MET A 72 -12.86 -7.61 -14.02
C MET A 72 -12.61 -6.69 -12.82
N LEU A 73 -13.64 -5.93 -12.43
CA LEU A 73 -13.57 -5.04 -11.28
C LEU A 73 -13.14 -5.78 -10.00
N ARG A 74 -13.60 -7.00 -9.81
CA ARG A 74 -13.24 -7.84 -8.66
C ARG A 74 -11.72 -8.09 -8.58
N SER A 75 -11.12 -8.42 -9.70
CA SER A 75 -9.67 -8.64 -9.80
C SER A 75 -8.88 -7.36 -9.50
N TYR A 76 -9.32 -6.23 -10.04
CA TYR A 76 -8.73 -4.92 -9.76
C TYR A 76 -8.80 -4.57 -8.27
N ILE A 77 -9.95 -4.76 -7.63
CA ILE A 77 -10.13 -4.50 -6.19
C ILE A 77 -9.21 -5.37 -5.35
N THR A 78 -9.09 -6.65 -5.67
CA THR A 78 -8.21 -7.58 -4.96
C THR A 78 -6.75 -7.13 -5.04
N CYS A 79 -6.29 -6.77 -6.23
CA CYS A 79 -4.94 -6.28 -6.45
C CYS A 79 -4.69 -4.94 -5.71
N PHE A 80 -5.63 -4.01 -5.81
CA PHE A 80 -5.54 -2.72 -5.14
C PHE A 80 -5.50 -2.87 -3.62
N ASN A 81 -6.36 -3.67 -3.03
CA ASN A 81 -6.40 -3.88 -1.59
C ASN A 81 -5.12 -4.52 -1.07
N LYS A 82 -4.56 -5.47 -1.81
CA LYS A 82 -3.29 -6.10 -1.46
C LYS A 82 -2.16 -5.08 -1.37
N GLU A 83 -2.06 -4.18 -2.34
CA GLU A 83 -1.05 -3.13 -2.33
C GLU A 83 -1.34 -2.06 -1.26
N ALA A 84 -2.60 -1.70 -1.07
CA ALA A 84 -3.02 -0.70 -0.09
C ALA A 84 -2.68 -1.13 1.36
N LEU A 85 -2.81 -2.42 1.68
CA LEU A 85 -2.43 -2.96 2.99
C LEU A 85 -0.94 -2.84 3.28
N SER A 86 -0.11 -2.71 2.26
CA SER A 86 1.34 -2.55 2.39
C SER A 86 1.76 -1.11 2.68
N ILE A 87 0.83 -0.15 2.71
CA ILE A 87 1.10 1.28 2.84
C ILE A 87 0.49 1.81 4.14
N ASP A 88 1.34 2.02 5.15
CA ASP A 88 0.89 2.46 6.48
C ASP A 88 0.38 3.91 6.52
N GLU A 89 0.82 4.76 5.60
CA GLU A 89 0.53 6.19 5.63
C GLU A 89 -0.60 6.62 4.69
N ALA A 90 -1.26 5.67 4.03
CA ALA A 90 -2.34 6.00 3.11
C ALA A 90 -3.62 6.33 3.87
N ASN A 91 -4.01 7.60 3.87
CA ASN A 91 -5.32 8.00 4.37
C ASN A 91 -6.42 7.69 3.34
N ASP A 92 -7.67 7.71 3.78
CA ASP A 92 -8.83 7.41 2.92
C ASP A 92 -8.87 8.28 1.65
N LYS A 93 -8.50 9.54 1.77
CA LYS A 93 -8.50 10.50 0.67
C LYS A 93 -7.56 10.07 -0.46
N ILE A 94 -6.37 9.62 -0.09
CA ILE A 94 -5.35 9.12 -1.02
C ILE A 94 -5.79 7.79 -1.63
N LEU A 95 -6.34 6.89 -0.82
CA LEU A 95 -6.85 5.60 -1.28
C LEU A 95 -7.98 5.76 -2.29
N VAL A 96 -8.94 6.62 -2.02
CA VAL A 96 -10.05 6.91 -2.93
C VAL A 96 -9.56 7.53 -4.23
N ALA A 97 -8.63 8.49 -4.15
CA ALA A 97 -8.06 9.12 -5.33
C ALA A 97 -7.29 8.12 -6.20
N ALA A 98 -6.46 7.28 -5.61
CA ALA A 98 -5.69 6.26 -6.32
C ALA A 98 -6.60 5.20 -6.94
N PHE A 99 -7.60 4.73 -6.21
CA PHE A 99 -8.57 3.76 -6.68
C PHE A 99 -9.35 4.28 -7.88
N THR A 100 -9.86 5.49 -7.76
CA THR A 100 -10.65 6.14 -8.83
C THR A 100 -9.79 6.39 -10.07
N ASN A 101 -8.55 6.83 -9.88
CA ASN A 101 -7.62 7.08 -10.98
C ASN A 101 -7.26 5.80 -11.76
N GLY A 102 -7.23 4.66 -11.09
CA GLY A 102 -6.91 3.38 -11.72
C GLY A 102 -8.09 2.68 -12.39
N LEU A 103 -9.32 3.08 -12.09
CA LEU A 103 -10.52 2.48 -12.68
C LEU A 103 -10.62 2.75 -14.17
N ARG A 104 -11.05 1.74 -14.91
CA ARG A 104 -11.39 1.87 -16.33
C ARG A 104 -12.65 2.72 -16.49
N LYS A 105 -12.72 3.46 -17.60
CA LYS A 105 -13.93 4.21 -17.98
C LYS A 105 -15.14 3.28 -18.06
N GLY A 106 -16.21 3.67 -17.40
CA GLY A 106 -17.44 2.89 -17.39
C GLY A 106 -18.45 3.45 -16.40
N LYS A 107 -19.57 2.75 -16.28
CA LYS A 107 -20.72 3.19 -15.46
C LYS A 107 -20.36 3.33 -13.98
N PHE A 108 -19.52 2.44 -13.46
CA PHE A 108 -19.11 2.48 -12.06
C PHE A 108 -18.26 3.73 -11.77
N LEU A 109 -17.26 4.00 -12.60
CA LEU A 109 -16.43 5.20 -12.47
C LEU A 109 -17.29 6.47 -12.57
N PHE A 110 -18.20 6.52 -13.52
CA PHE A 110 -19.13 7.63 -13.67
C PHE A 110 -19.96 7.86 -12.40
N SER A 111 -20.46 6.78 -11.79
CA SER A 111 -21.24 6.87 -10.55
C SER A 111 -20.42 7.41 -9.37
N LEU A 112 -19.12 7.08 -9.31
CA LEU A 112 -18.21 7.61 -8.29
C LEU A 112 -17.96 9.10 -8.45
N TYR A 113 -17.81 9.58 -9.69
CA TYR A 113 -17.64 11.01 -9.94
C TYR A 113 -18.92 11.80 -9.66
N LYS A 114 -20.08 11.21 -9.92
CA LYS A 114 -21.37 11.84 -9.66
C LYS A 114 -21.65 12.00 -8.17
N ASN A 115 -21.34 10.99 -7.37
CA ASN A 115 -21.53 10.97 -5.93
C ASN A 115 -20.21 10.61 -5.26
N ASN A 116 -19.39 11.62 -5.02
CA ASN A 116 -18.02 11.45 -4.53
C ASN A 116 -18.01 10.88 -3.09
N PRO A 117 -17.85 9.55 -2.91
CA PRO A 117 -17.76 8.97 -1.58
C PRO A 117 -16.39 9.26 -0.97
N LYS A 118 -16.34 9.75 0.26
CA LYS A 118 -15.09 10.12 0.91
C LYS A 118 -14.38 8.97 1.62
N PRO A 119 -15.03 8.06 2.39
CA PRO A 119 -14.31 6.93 2.96
C PRO A 119 -14.15 5.80 1.94
N MET A 120 -12.97 5.17 1.96
CA MET A 120 -12.68 4.03 1.08
C MET A 120 -13.63 2.86 1.32
N SER A 121 -14.08 2.65 2.55
CA SER A 121 -15.08 1.64 2.90
C SER A 121 -16.39 1.80 2.12
N ASN A 122 -16.82 3.04 1.91
CA ASN A 122 -18.01 3.34 1.11
C ASN A 122 -17.80 3.05 -0.37
N VAL A 123 -16.63 3.36 -0.90
CA VAL A 123 -16.26 3.02 -2.29
C VAL A 123 -16.30 1.51 -2.50
N LEU A 124 -15.73 0.74 -1.58
CA LEU A 124 -15.73 -0.73 -1.65
C LEU A 124 -17.14 -1.31 -1.51
N TYR A 125 -17.97 -0.75 -0.65
CA TYR A 125 -19.37 -1.13 -0.51
C TYR A 125 -20.13 -0.91 -1.83
N ARG A 126 -19.97 0.24 -2.45
CA ARG A 126 -20.59 0.56 -3.74
C ARG A 126 -20.08 -0.34 -4.86
N ALA A 127 -18.80 -0.67 -4.85
CA ALA A 127 -18.20 -1.61 -5.80
C ALA A 127 -18.81 -3.00 -5.68
N THR A 128 -18.96 -3.51 -4.46
CA THR A 128 -19.60 -4.81 -4.18
C THR A 128 -21.04 -4.83 -4.68
N LYS A 129 -21.78 -3.76 -4.41
CA LYS A 129 -23.17 -3.61 -4.88
C LYS A 129 -23.26 -3.60 -6.40
N TYR A 130 -22.36 -2.88 -7.05
CA TYR A 130 -22.29 -2.82 -8.52
C TYR A 130 -21.98 -4.20 -9.12
N MET A 131 -21.03 -4.94 -8.57
CA MET A 131 -20.67 -6.27 -9.02
C MET A 131 -21.83 -7.25 -8.86
N ASN A 132 -22.55 -7.20 -7.75
CA ASN A 132 -23.71 -8.05 -7.50
C ASN A 132 -24.85 -7.77 -8.50
N ILE A 133 -25.10 -6.51 -8.80
CA ILE A 133 -26.10 -6.13 -9.82
C ILE A 133 -25.69 -6.64 -11.20
N LYS A 134 -24.42 -6.48 -11.56
CA LYS A 134 -23.90 -6.96 -12.83
C LYS A 134 -24.00 -8.47 -12.96
N ASP A 135 -23.64 -9.22 -11.92
CA ASP A 135 -23.75 -10.67 -11.87
C ASP A 135 -25.22 -11.13 -11.99
N ALA A 136 -26.13 -10.44 -11.36
CA ALA A 136 -27.57 -10.72 -11.45
C ALA A 136 -28.10 -10.48 -12.86
N LEU A 137 -27.66 -9.42 -13.53
CA LEU A 137 -28.04 -9.13 -14.92
C LEU A 137 -27.51 -10.18 -15.89
N LEU A 138 -26.25 -10.60 -15.72
CA LEU A 138 -25.67 -11.68 -16.53
C LEU A 138 -26.42 -12.99 -16.34
N ALA A 139 -26.80 -13.34 -15.11
CA ALA A 139 -27.60 -14.52 -14.84
C ALA A 139 -28.98 -14.49 -15.52
N HIS A 140 -29.55 -13.30 -15.70
CA HIS A 140 -30.79 -13.10 -16.46
C HIS A 140 -30.63 -13.36 -17.95
N GLU A 141 -29.51 -12.94 -18.53
CA GLU A 141 -29.20 -13.15 -19.95
C GLU A 141 -28.98 -14.64 -20.27
N ASP A 142 -28.41 -15.40 -19.35
CA ASP A 142 -28.13 -16.84 -19.52
C ASP A 142 -29.35 -17.76 -19.30
N LYS A 143 -30.49 -17.23 -18.83
CA LYS A 143 -31.71 -18.03 -18.70
C LYS A 143 -32.30 -18.32 -20.09
N PRO A 144 -32.54 -19.61 -20.43
CA PRO A 144 -33.22 -19.94 -21.68
C PRO A 144 -34.60 -19.29 -21.69
N ARG A 145 -34.89 -18.52 -22.75
CA ARG A 145 -36.24 -17.99 -22.96
C ARG A 145 -37.21 -19.19 -22.99
N LYS A 146 -38.12 -19.24 -22.02
CA LYS A 146 -39.26 -20.16 -22.13
C LYS A 146 -39.99 -19.84 -23.45
N LYS A 147 -39.96 -20.77 -24.38
CA LYS A 147 -40.82 -20.67 -25.54
C LYS A 147 -42.24 -20.70 -25.03
N GLU A 148 -42.95 -19.60 -25.11
CA GLU A 148 -44.40 -19.60 -24.95
C GLU A 148 -44.99 -20.44 -26.08
N ARG A 149 -45.70 -21.48 -25.69
CA ARG A 149 -46.51 -22.26 -26.64
C ARG A 149 -47.84 -21.54 -26.90
#